data_00bd6087eb0a5d6b37eb9a4c1ff47691
#
_entry.id   00bd6087eb0a5d6b37eb9a4c1ff47691
#
_cell.length_a   1.000
_cell.length_b   1.000
_cell.length_c   1.000
_cell.angle_alpha   90.00
_cell.angle_beta   90.00
_cell.angle_gamma   90.00
#
_symmetry.space_group_name_H-M   'P 1'
#
loop_
_entity.id
_entity.type
_entity.pdbx_description
1 polymer ?
#
loop_
_entity_poly.entity_id
_entity_poly.type
_entity_poly.pdbx_seq_one_letter_code
_entity_poly.pdbx_strand_id
1 'polypeptide(L)'
;KLLRPARLASGLFEFAPGTNIDRVVVDCVASLRAGADLLWIETATPNVKDIADMVNRVREQEPTAKLVYNNSPSFNWTLNFRQQAYDAMVAEGKDVSAYDRAKLMSVEYDNTELALAADQRIRTFQADASREANIFHHLITLPTYHTTALHMNNLAQGYFGEDGMLAYVLNVQREEIRKGVACVKHQAMSGSDIGDDHKEFFAGEAALKAGGAKNTSNQFH
;
A
#
# COMPACT_ATOMS: atom_id res chain seq x y z
N LYS A 1 -17.12 -29.61 -8.45
CA LYS A 1 -16.44 -29.28 -7.17
C LYS A 1 -16.83 -27.86 -6.83
N LEU A 2 -17.70 -27.67 -5.82
CA LEU A 2 -18.05 -26.31 -5.34
C LEU A 2 -16.77 -25.69 -4.79
N LEU A 3 -16.38 -24.54 -5.33
CA LEU A 3 -15.28 -23.74 -4.81
C LEU A 3 -15.75 -23.13 -3.48
N ARG A 4 -15.17 -23.58 -2.37
CA ARG A 4 -15.39 -22.91 -1.08
C ARG A 4 -14.57 -21.63 -0.99
N PRO A 5 -15.04 -20.60 -0.27
CA PRO A 5 -14.20 -19.44 0.04
C PRO A 5 -12.92 -19.85 0.76
N ALA A 6 -11.81 -19.17 0.44
CA ALA A 6 -10.57 -19.34 1.17
C ALA A 6 -10.75 -18.89 2.63
N ARG A 7 -10.21 -19.65 3.57
CA ARG A 7 -10.20 -19.28 4.99
C ARG A 7 -8.89 -18.56 5.30
N LEU A 8 -9.01 -17.29 5.61
CA LEU A 8 -7.89 -16.47 6.05
C LEU A 8 -7.79 -16.58 7.58
N ALA A 9 -6.71 -17.11 8.10
CA ALA A 9 -6.36 -16.88 9.48
C ALA A 9 -5.74 -15.48 9.59
N SER A 10 -6.55 -14.53 10.00
CA SER A 10 -6.11 -13.20 10.37
C SER A 10 -5.78 -13.19 11.86
N GLY A 11 -4.64 -13.74 12.22
CA GLY A 11 -3.97 -13.34 13.43
C GLY A 11 -2.90 -12.35 13.01
N LEU A 12 -2.84 -11.17 13.60
CA LEU A 12 -1.65 -10.35 13.59
C LEU A 12 -0.56 -11.18 14.27
N PHE A 13 0.15 -11.96 13.47
CA PHE A 13 1.37 -12.61 13.93
C PHE A 13 2.46 -11.54 13.90
N GLU A 14 2.32 -10.58 14.84
CA GLU A 14 3.18 -9.42 14.94
C GLU A 14 4.46 -9.77 15.67
N PHE A 15 5.56 -9.57 15.01
CA PHE A 15 6.88 -9.62 15.57
C PHE A 15 7.22 -8.29 16.26
N ALA A 16 6.71 -8.07 17.47
CA ALA A 16 7.21 -6.99 18.29
C ALA A 16 8.63 -7.32 18.80
N PRO A 17 9.51 -6.34 19.01
CA PRO A 17 10.78 -6.56 19.69
C PRO A 17 10.54 -7.30 21.02
N GLY A 18 11.18 -8.46 21.18
CA GLY A 18 11.00 -9.33 22.35
C GLY A 18 9.90 -10.39 22.21
N THR A 19 9.17 -10.45 21.10
CA THR A 19 8.24 -11.55 20.83
C THR A 19 9.01 -12.85 20.64
N ASN A 20 8.53 -13.92 21.27
CA ASN A 20 9.09 -15.24 21.07
C ASN A 20 8.65 -15.79 19.70
N ILE A 21 9.59 -15.80 18.76
CA ILE A 21 9.38 -16.29 17.40
C ILE A 21 8.84 -17.73 17.38
N ASP A 22 9.27 -18.57 18.31
CA ASP A 22 8.84 -19.97 18.39
C ASP A 22 7.35 -20.06 18.63
N ARG A 23 6.82 -19.19 19.49
CA ARG A 23 5.37 -19.12 19.75
C ARG A 23 4.60 -18.69 18.53
N VAL A 24 5.08 -17.68 17.81
CA VAL A 24 4.43 -17.21 16.57
C VAL A 24 4.39 -18.31 15.52
N VAL A 25 5.48 -19.03 15.35
CA VAL A 25 5.54 -20.19 14.44
C VAL A 25 4.54 -21.27 14.86
N VAL A 26 4.45 -21.59 16.15
CA VAL A 26 3.47 -22.57 16.67
C VAL A 26 2.04 -22.12 16.38
N ASP A 27 1.71 -20.87 16.61
CA ASP A 27 0.37 -20.31 16.37
C ASP A 27 0.02 -20.32 14.86
N CYS A 28 0.98 -20.01 13.99
CA CYS A 28 0.85 -20.13 12.54
C CYS A 28 0.55 -21.57 12.11
N VAL A 29 1.33 -22.53 12.58
CA VAL A 29 1.17 -23.95 12.26
C VAL A 29 -0.18 -24.46 12.79
N ALA A 30 -0.54 -24.12 14.01
CA ALA A 30 -1.84 -24.49 14.59
C ALA A 30 -3.01 -23.95 13.77
N SER A 31 -2.93 -22.71 13.28
CA SER A 31 -3.95 -22.10 12.44
C SER A 31 -4.11 -22.81 11.10
N LEU A 32 -3.01 -23.20 10.46
CA LEU A 32 -3.02 -23.98 9.22
C LEU A 32 -3.65 -25.36 9.45
N ARG A 33 -3.26 -26.07 10.53
CA ARG A 33 -3.83 -27.38 10.90
C ARG A 33 -5.30 -27.30 11.27
N ALA A 34 -5.75 -26.16 11.81
CA ALA A 34 -7.17 -25.88 12.05
C ALA A 34 -7.95 -25.58 10.76
N GLY A 35 -7.29 -25.54 9.59
CA GLY A 35 -7.91 -25.43 8.28
C GLY A 35 -7.87 -24.02 7.67
N ALA A 36 -6.97 -23.15 8.11
CA ALA A 36 -6.68 -21.93 7.37
C ALA A 36 -5.99 -22.27 6.03
N ASP A 37 -6.38 -21.53 4.99
CA ASP A 37 -5.78 -21.68 3.65
C ASP A 37 -4.63 -20.70 3.41
N LEU A 38 -4.63 -19.60 4.15
CA LEU A 38 -3.67 -18.49 4.05
C LEU A 38 -3.32 -18.00 5.46
N LEU A 39 -2.09 -17.56 5.65
CA LEU A 39 -1.66 -16.81 6.83
C LEU A 39 -1.36 -15.37 6.43
N TRP A 40 -1.93 -14.43 7.14
CA TRP A 40 -1.57 -13.02 7.03
C TRP A 40 -0.59 -12.68 8.15
N ILE A 41 0.61 -12.31 7.76
CA ILE A 41 1.71 -12.03 8.67
C ILE A 41 2.15 -10.57 8.59
N GLU A 42 2.68 -10.08 9.68
CA GLU A 42 3.35 -8.80 9.82
C GLU A 42 4.56 -8.98 10.74
N THR A 43 5.62 -8.23 10.50
CA THR A 43 6.81 -8.20 11.37
C THR A 43 6.88 -6.84 12.07
N ALA A 44 7.67 -6.73 13.13
CA ALA A 44 7.85 -5.44 13.83
C ALA A 44 8.55 -4.38 12.96
N THR A 45 9.35 -4.84 12.01
CA THR A 45 10.09 -3.99 11.08
C THR A 45 10.09 -4.63 9.69
N PRO A 46 10.14 -3.84 8.61
CA PRO A 46 10.18 -4.36 7.25
C PRO A 46 11.59 -4.87 6.91
N ASN A 47 11.95 -6.05 7.42
CA ASN A 47 13.23 -6.69 7.18
C ASN A 47 13.03 -8.05 6.49
N VAL A 48 13.53 -8.18 5.26
CA VAL A 48 13.35 -9.38 4.43
C VAL A 48 13.94 -10.62 5.10
N LYS A 49 15.08 -10.47 5.79
CA LYS A 49 15.74 -11.58 6.46
C LYS A 49 14.91 -12.14 7.63
N ASP A 50 14.33 -11.24 8.43
CA ASP A 50 13.48 -11.62 9.56
C ASP A 50 12.19 -12.30 9.07
N ILE A 51 11.63 -11.79 7.97
CA ILE A 51 10.46 -12.38 7.30
C ILE A 51 10.82 -13.80 6.81
N ALA A 52 11.94 -13.95 6.13
CA ALA A 52 12.37 -15.22 5.58
C ALA A 52 12.64 -16.26 6.69
N ASP A 53 13.29 -15.87 7.78
CA ASP A 53 13.53 -16.75 8.93
C ASP A 53 12.23 -17.29 9.51
N MET A 54 11.28 -16.41 9.82
CA MET A 54 9.98 -16.81 10.35
C MET A 54 9.23 -17.74 9.39
N VAL A 55 9.13 -17.33 8.12
CA VAL A 55 8.35 -18.06 7.12
C VAL A 55 8.94 -19.44 6.85
N ASN A 56 10.25 -19.55 6.78
CA ASN A 56 10.94 -20.83 6.56
C ASN A 56 10.68 -21.79 7.72
N ARG A 57 10.68 -21.31 8.96
CA ARG A 57 10.35 -22.11 10.14
C ARG A 57 8.88 -22.60 10.16
N VAL A 58 7.95 -21.80 9.63
CA VAL A 58 6.57 -22.26 9.42
C VAL A 58 6.55 -23.37 8.35
N ARG A 59 7.27 -23.20 7.25
CA ARG A 59 7.30 -24.15 6.15
C ARG A 59 8.07 -25.44 6.45
N GLU A 60 8.96 -25.44 7.38
CA GLU A 60 9.57 -26.68 7.89
C GLU A 60 8.50 -27.64 8.44
N GLN A 61 7.42 -27.13 8.99
CA GLN A 61 6.33 -27.90 9.56
C GLN A 61 5.13 -28.04 8.61
N GLU A 62 4.85 -27.01 7.81
CA GLU A 62 3.77 -26.94 6.84
C GLU A 62 4.30 -26.46 5.47
N PRO A 63 4.90 -27.35 4.67
CA PRO A 63 5.64 -26.97 3.46
C PRO A 63 4.82 -26.24 2.39
N THR A 64 3.51 -26.42 2.39
CA THR A 64 2.60 -25.81 1.42
C THR A 64 1.97 -24.50 1.92
N ALA A 65 2.42 -23.99 3.06
CA ALA A 65 1.87 -22.77 3.65
C ALA A 65 1.96 -21.58 2.69
N LYS A 66 0.82 -20.92 2.50
CA LYS A 66 0.69 -19.67 1.72
C LYS A 66 0.64 -18.51 2.69
N LEU A 67 1.55 -17.59 2.53
CA LEU A 67 1.67 -16.43 3.40
C LEU A 67 1.45 -15.13 2.62
N VAL A 68 0.66 -14.25 3.23
CA VAL A 68 0.38 -12.89 2.78
C VAL A 68 1.11 -11.94 3.71
N TYR A 69 1.88 -11.02 3.18
CA TYR A 69 2.62 -10.05 3.98
C TYR A 69 1.98 -8.67 3.94
N ASN A 70 1.81 -8.07 5.11
CA ASN A 70 1.36 -6.70 5.23
C ASN A 70 2.54 -5.73 5.15
N ASN A 71 2.59 -4.95 4.07
CA ASN A 71 3.49 -3.80 3.97
C ASN A 71 2.86 -2.65 4.77
N SER A 72 2.93 -2.77 6.10
CA SER A 72 2.18 -1.90 7.00
C SER A 72 2.54 -0.42 6.83
N PRO A 73 1.56 0.48 6.73
CA PRO A 73 1.80 1.92 6.76
C PRO A 73 2.20 2.43 8.15
N SER A 74 2.10 1.58 9.19
CA SER A 74 2.58 1.89 10.54
C SER A 74 4.11 1.85 10.65
N PHE A 75 4.79 1.20 9.72
CA PHE A 75 6.25 1.21 9.70
C PHE A 75 6.77 2.59 9.29
N ASN A 76 7.79 3.05 9.98
CA ASN A 76 8.60 4.13 9.46
C ASN A 76 9.58 3.55 8.42
N TRP A 77 9.10 3.42 7.18
CA TRP A 77 9.86 2.83 6.07
C TRP A 77 11.20 3.51 5.86
N THR A 78 11.21 4.85 5.82
CA THR A 78 12.44 5.63 5.63
C THR A 78 13.46 5.33 6.72
N LEU A 79 13.06 5.42 7.99
CA LEU A 79 13.97 5.18 9.10
C LEU A 79 14.52 3.75 9.08
N ASN A 80 13.65 2.76 8.95
CA ASN A 80 14.05 1.35 8.96
C ASN A 80 15.04 1.03 7.84
N PHE A 81 14.80 1.51 6.64
CA PHE A 81 15.69 1.22 5.53
C PHE A 81 16.98 2.05 5.53
N ARG A 82 16.94 3.28 6.05
CA ARG A 82 18.17 4.04 6.28
C ARG A 82 19.04 3.41 7.37
N GLN A 83 18.46 2.85 8.42
CA GLN A 83 19.21 2.07 9.42
C GLN A 83 19.84 0.83 8.79
N GLN A 84 19.09 0.04 8.03
CA GLN A 84 19.60 -1.14 7.33
C GLN A 84 20.70 -0.77 6.32
N ALA A 85 20.54 0.33 5.60
CA ALA A 85 21.56 0.82 4.66
C ALA A 85 22.83 1.27 5.41
N TYR A 86 22.68 2.01 6.50
CA TYR A 86 23.79 2.43 7.35
C TYR A 86 24.57 1.22 7.90
N ASP A 87 23.85 0.25 8.48
CA ASP A 87 24.48 -0.94 9.04
C ASP A 87 25.19 -1.78 7.95
N ALA A 88 24.65 -1.82 6.73
CA ALA A 88 25.30 -2.48 5.59
C ALA A 88 26.57 -1.72 5.15
N MET A 89 26.53 -0.40 5.08
CA MET A 89 27.71 0.41 4.76
C MET A 89 28.83 0.20 5.78
N VAL A 90 28.48 0.15 7.07
CA VAL A 90 29.46 -0.19 8.14
C VAL A 90 30.05 -1.58 7.95
N ALA A 91 29.23 -2.58 7.65
CA ALA A 91 29.67 -3.95 7.42
C ALA A 91 30.58 -4.08 6.19
N GLU A 92 30.36 -3.24 5.18
CA GLU A 92 31.21 -3.14 3.97
C GLU A 92 32.49 -2.32 4.19
N GLY A 93 32.69 -1.74 5.37
CA GLY A 93 33.86 -0.89 5.69
C GLY A 93 33.83 0.49 5.03
N LYS A 94 32.67 0.95 4.59
CA LYS A 94 32.50 2.29 4.04
C LYS A 94 32.60 3.35 5.12
N ASP A 95 33.03 4.54 4.73
CA ASP A 95 33.03 5.70 5.62
C ASP A 95 31.58 6.20 5.84
N VAL A 96 31.12 6.11 7.07
CA VAL A 96 29.81 6.60 7.50
C VAL A 96 29.87 7.83 8.42
N SER A 97 31.05 8.45 8.54
CA SER A 97 31.30 9.58 9.46
C SER A 97 30.43 10.82 9.15
N ALA A 98 29.95 10.93 7.92
CA ALA A 98 29.02 11.99 7.50
C ALA A 98 27.57 11.80 8.02
N TYR A 99 27.24 10.64 8.59
CA TYR A 99 25.88 10.30 9.00
C TYR A 99 25.79 10.10 10.51
N ASP A 100 24.92 10.87 11.17
CA ASP A 100 24.55 10.62 12.56
C ASP A 100 23.44 9.57 12.63
N ARG A 101 23.76 8.40 13.18
CA ARG A 101 22.81 7.28 13.29
C ARG A 101 21.55 7.65 14.09
N ALA A 102 21.60 8.63 14.99
CA ALA A 102 20.46 9.11 15.75
C ALA A 102 19.55 10.05 14.93
N LYS A 103 20.04 10.58 13.79
CA LYS A 103 19.37 11.57 12.98
C LYS A 103 19.08 11.11 11.55
N LEU A 104 18.96 9.81 11.31
CA LEU A 104 18.78 9.26 9.96
C LEU A 104 17.52 9.76 9.23
N MET A 105 16.56 10.36 9.94
CA MET A 105 15.38 11.00 9.37
C MET A 105 15.62 12.44 8.90
N SER A 106 16.82 13.01 9.12
CA SER A 106 17.11 14.37 8.68
C SER A 106 16.96 14.52 7.16
N VAL A 107 16.34 15.62 6.74
CA VAL A 107 16.20 15.99 5.31
C VAL A 107 17.54 16.30 4.65
N GLU A 108 18.56 16.65 5.43
CA GLU A 108 19.92 16.86 4.92
C GLU A 108 20.56 15.59 4.34
N TYR A 109 20.04 14.41 4.73
CA TYR A 109 20.47 13.12 4.17
C TYR A 109 19.70 12.71 2.92
N ASP A 110 18.66 13.45 2.54
CA ASP A 110 17.94 13.19 1.29
C ASP A 110 18.90 13.36 0.09
N ASN A 111 18.83 12.44 -0.85
CA ASN A 111 19.71 12.36 -2.02
C ASN A 111 21.18 11.99 -1.72
N THR A 112 21.53 11.64 -0.50
CA THR A 112 22.87 11.06 -0.18
C THR A 112 22.96 9.60 -0.60
N GLU A 113 24.19 9.06 -0.65
CA GLU A 113 24.41 7.62 -0.92
C GLU A 113 23.59 6.74 0.02
N LEU A 114 23.52 7.10 1.30
CA LEU A 114 22.72 6.40 2.31
C LEU A 114 21.23 6.36 1.95
N ALA A 115 20.65 7.51 1.62
CA ALA A 115 19.23 7.60 1.26
C ALA A 115 18.92 6.86 -0.04
N LEU A 116 19.77 7.00 -1.06
CA LEU A 116 19.61 6.30 -2.33
C LEU A 116 19.69 4.76 -2.15
N ALA A 117 20.60 4.29 -1.30
CA ALA A 117 20.72 2.87 -0.96
C ALA A 117 19.48 2.36 -0.21
N ALA A 118 18.94 3.17 0.72
CA ALA A 118 17.70 2.86 1.42
C ALA A 118 16.49 2.81 0.46
N ASP A 119 16.34 3.81 -0.39
CA ASP A 119 15.25 3.89 -1.37
C ASP A 119 15.29 2.72 -2.37
N GLN A 120 16.49 2.32 -2.78
CA GLN A 120 16.64 1.13 -3.64
C GLN A 120 16.17 -0.14 -2.93
N ARG A 121 16.49 -0.31 -1.66
CA ARG A 121 16.00 -1.45 -0.86
C ARG A 121 14.48 -1.42 -0.67
N ILE A 122 13.87 -0.24 -0.45
CA ILE A 122 12.41 -0.10 -0.39
C ILE A 122 11.78 -0.51 -1.74
N ARG A 123 12.38 -0.05 -2.84
CA ARG A 123 11.90 -0.36 -4.20
C ARG A 123 11.88 -1.85 -4.51
N THR A 124 12.88 -2.59 -4.05
CA THR A 124 13.01 -4.03 -4.32
C THR A 124 12.37 -4.89 -3.24
N PHE A 125 11.91 -4.31 -2.13
CA PHE A 125 11.46 -5.05 -0.93
C PHE A 125 10.47 -6.17 -1.21
N GLN A 126 9.42 -5.90 -1.98
CA GLN A 126 8.40 -6.91 -2.29
C GLN A 126 8.97 -8.06 -3.13
N ALA A 127 9.81 -7.73 -4.11
CA ALA A 127 10.47 -8.73 -4.94
C ALA A 127 11.46 -9.59 -4.13
N ASP A 128 12.19 -8.95 -3.22
CA ASP A 128 13.16 -9.62 -2.36
C ASP A 128 12.46 -10.53 -1.35
N ALA A 129 11.41 -10.05 -0.70
CA ALA A 129 10.60 -10.86 0.23
C ALA A 129 9.91 -12.03 -0.50
N SER A 130 9.44 -11.82 -1.73
CA SER A 130 8.86 -12.91 -2.53
C SER A 130 9.90 -13.95 -2.91
N ARG A 131 11.12 -13.53 -3.25
CA ARG A 131 12.20 -14.41 -3.65
C ARG A 131 12.77 -15.19 -2.46
N GLU A 132 13.03 -14.52 -1.34
CA GLU A 132 13.74 -15.11 -0.20
C GLU A 132 12.82 -15.82 0.78
N ALA A 133 11.61 -15.30 0.97
CA ALA A 133 10.61 -15.87 1.86
C ALA A 133 9.43 -16.51 1.12
N ASN A 134 9.43 -16.54 -0.23
CA ASN A 134 8.32 -17.05 -1.03
C ASN A 134 6.96 -16.51 -0.52
N ILE A 135 6.88 -15.20 -0.31
CA ILE A 135 5.63 -14.54 0.03
C ILE A 135 4.70 -14.63 -1.17
N PHE A 136 3.52 -15.18 -0.92
CA PHE A 136 2.52 -15.43 -1.95
C PHE A 136 1.82 -14.16 -2.42
N HIS A 137 1.58 -13.23 -1.52
CA HIS A 137 0.85 -12.00 -1.79
C HIS A 137 1.30 -10.88 -0.84
N HIS A 138 1.41 -9.67 -1.39
CA HIS A 138 1.68 -8.45 -0.63
C HIS A 138 0.45 -7.55 -0.63
N LEU A 139 0.18 -6.90 0.47
CA LEU A 139 -0.84 -5.87 0.57
C LEU A 139 -0.33 -4.68 1.38
N ILE A 140 -0.98 -3.55 1.22
CA ILE A 140 -0.82 -2.38 2.08
C ILE A 140 -2.17 -2.18 2.76
N THR A 141 -2.20 -2.16 4.09
CA THR A 141 -3.41 -1.81 4.82
C THR A 141 -3.65 -0.30 4.75
N LEU A 142 -4.92 0.11 4.74
CA LEU A 142 -5.34 1.52 4.77
C LEU A 142 -4.75 2.42 3.66
N PRO A 143 -4.41 1.95 2.44
CA PRO A 143 -3.81 2.81 1.43
C PRO A 143 -4.76 3.94 1.03
N THR A 144 -6.04 3.63 0.85
CA THR A 144 -7.06 4.62 0.50
C THR A 144 -7.23 5.66 1.59
N TYR A 145 -7.23 5.23 2.87
CA TYR A 145 -7.32 6.15 4.00
C TYR A 145 -6.19 7.19 3.98
N HIS A 146 -4.94 6.74 3.90
CA HIS A 146 -3.78 7.63 3.94
C HIS A 146 -3.70 8.54 2.71
N THR A 147 -3.94 8.00 1.52
CA THR A 147 -3.92 8.80 0.29
C THR A 147 -5.05 9.83 0.28
N THR A 148 -6.26 9.43 0.68
CA THR A 148 -7.39 10.35 0.78
C THR A 148 -7.14 11.44 1.82
N ALA A 149 -6.68 11.07 3.02
CA ALA A 149 -6.39 12.03 4.07
C ALA A 149 -5.35 13.07 3.64
N LEU A 150 -4.26 12.65 2.99
CA LEU A 150 -3.22 13.56 2.49
C LEU A 150 -3.78 14.51 1.42
N HIS A 151 -4.48 13.97 0.43
CA HIS A 151 -5.00 14.78 -0.66
C HIS A 151 -6.11 15.72 -0.21
N MET A 152 -6.99 15.26 0.69
CA MET A 152 -8.04 16.13 1.27
C MET A 152 -7.44 17.24 2.13
N ASN A 153 -6.39 16.96 2.90
CA ASN A 153 -5.68 17.99 3.66
C ASN A 153 -5.07 19.05 2.74
N ASN A 154 -4.37 18.63 1.69
CA ASN A 154 -3.76 19.55 0.72
C ASN A 154 -4.80 20.38 -0.02
N LEU A 155 -5.90 19.74 -0.42
CA LEU A 155 -7.02 20.45 -1.05
C LEU A 155 -7.63 21.48 -0.10
N ALA A 156 -7.90 21.11 1.16
CA ALA A 156 -8.51 22.02 2.13
C ALA A 156 -7.63 23.24 2.41
N GLN A 157 -6.33 23.06 2.55
CA GLN A 157 -5.39 24.16 2.76
C GLN A 157 -5.40 25.17 1.61
N GLY A 158 -5.43 24.71 0.36
CA GLY A 158 -5.50 25.59 -0.80
C GLY A 158 -6.90 26.18 -1.03
N TYR A 159 -7.95 25.34 -0.90
CA TYR A 159 -9.33 25.73 -1.19
C TYR A 159 -9.89 26.79 -0.22
N PHE A 160 -9.60 26.64 1.06
CA PHE A 160 -9.98 27.60 2.09
C PHE A 160 -8.94 28.71 2.30
N GLY A 161 -7.81 28.66 1.56
CA GLY A 161 -6.81 29.71 1.47
C GLY A 161 -7.08 30.69 0.33
N GLU A 162 -6.01 31.23 -0.23
CA GLU A 162 -6.09 32.24 -1.29
C GLU A 162 -6.45 31.67 -2.68
N ASP A 163 -6.19 30.37 -2.91
CA ASP A 163 -6.35 29.75 -4.24
C ASP A 163 -7.79 29.35 -4.56
N GLY A 164 -8.64 29.11 -3.57
CA GLY A 164 -10.03 28.71 -3.79
C GLY A 164 -10.18 27.52 -4.74
N MET A 165 -11.07 27.61 -5.73
CA MET A 165 -11.28 26.57 -6.74
C MET A 165 -10.04 26.26 -7.58
N LEU A 166 -9.09 27.18 -7.69
CA LEU A 166 -7.87 26.94 -8.44
C LEU A 166 -7.02 25.81 -7.79
N ALA A 167 -7.04 25.72 -6.46
CA ALA A 167 -6.38 24.60 -5.74
C ALA A 167 -6.93 23.26 -6.20
N TYR A 168 -8.25 23.11 -6.32
CA TYR A 168 -8.86 21.89 -6.85
C TYR A 168 -8.45 21.61 -8.30
N VAL A 169 -8.54 22.64 -9.15
CA VAL A 169 -8.23 22.50 -10.57
C VAL A 169 -6.78 22.09 -10.78
N LEU A 170 -5.84 22.70 -10.06
CA LEU A 170 -4.40 22.40 -10.21
C LEU A 170 -4.01 21.04 -9.61
N ASN A 171 -4.46 20.77 -8.39
CA ASN A 171 -3.96 19.64 -7.61
C ASN A 171 -4.74 18.34 -7.84
N VAL A 172 -5.95 18.44 -8.41
CA VAL A 172 -6.81 17.28 -8.67
C VAL A 172 -7.12 17.17 -10.16
N GLN A 173 -7.95 18.05 -10.69
CA GLN A 173 -8.54 17.88 -12.02
C GLN A 173 -7.49 17.81 -13.14
N ARG A 174 -6.53 18.75 -13.17
CA ARG A 174 -5.47 18.75 -14.17
C ARG A 174 -4.53 17.55 -14.03
N GLU A 175 -4.28 17.11 -12.80
CA GLU A 175 -3.44 15.94 -12.56
C GLU A 175 -4.13 14.64 -12.98
N GLU A 176 -5.42 14.50 -12.71
CA GLU A 176 -6.22 13.36 -13.20
C GLU A 176 -6.18 13.26 -14.72
N ILE A 177 -6.36 14.38 -15.42
CA ILE A 177 -6.30 14.44 -16.89
C ILE A 177 -4.90 14.04 -17.39
N ARG A 178 -3.84 14.66 -16.85
CA ARG A 178 -2.45 14.41 -17.25
C ARG A 178 -2.03 12.95 -17.03
N LYS A 179 -2.51 12.34 -15.96
CA LYS A 179 -2.19 10.97 -15.58
C LYS A 179 -3.13 9.93 -16.21
N GLY A 180 -4.14 10.36 -16.95
CA GLY A 180 -5.12 9.47 -17.54
C GLY A 180 -5.96 8.72 -16.51
N VAL A 181 -6.27 9.34 -15.38
CA VAL A 181 -7.05 8.70 -14.32
C VAL A 181 -8.51 8.60 -14.77
N ALA A 182 -9.04 7.37 -14.78
CA ALA A 182 -10.38 7.09 -15.31
C ALA A 182 -11.51 7.84 -14.59
N CYS A 183 -11.33 8.12 -13.29
CA CYS A 183 -12.35 8.80 -12.47
C CYS A 183 -12.59 10.27 -12.85
N VAL A 184 -11.76 10.87 -13.71
CA VAL A 184 -12.05 12.19 -14.29
C VAL A 184 -13.40 12.18 -15.04
N LYS A 185 -13.76 11.03 -15.60
CA LYS A 185 -15.06 10.74 -16.20
C LYS A 185 -16.01 10.10 -15.17
N HIS A 186 -16.21 10.77 -14.05
CA HIS A 186 -16.91 10.20 -12.90
C HIS A 186 -18.36 9.77 -13.19
N GLN A 187 -19.03 10.42 -14.11
CA GLN A 187 -20.38 10.03 -14.51
C GLN A 187 -20.41 8.66 -15.19
N ALA A 188 -19.56 8.44 -16.18
CA ALA A 188 -19.39 7.13 -16.82
C ALA A 188 -18.91 6.08 -15.80
N MET A 189 -17.95 6.46 -14.94
CA MET A 189 -17.40 5.57 -13.91
C MET A 189 -18.45 5.15 -12.86
N SER A 190 -19.38 6.04 -12.52
CA SER A 190 -20.48 5.76 -11.58
C SER A 190 -21.67 5.04 -12.20
N GLY A 191 -21.65 4.82 -13.52
CA GLY A 191 -22.75 4.18 -14.25
C GLY A 191 -23.95 5.10 -14.49
N SER A 192 -23.76 6.42 -14.45
CA SER A 192 -24.85 7.39 -14.75
C SER A 192 -25.42 7.18 -16.16
N ASP A 193 -24.55 6.85 -17.11
CA ASP A 193 -24.94 6.60 -18.51
C ASP A 193 -25.93 5.42 -18.59
N ILE A 194 -25.69 4.34 -17.82
CA ILE A 194 -26.60 3.18 -17.75
C ILE A 194 -27.95 3.60 -17.16
N GLY A 195 -27.92 4.44 -16.14
CA GLY A 195 -29.14 4.96 -15.52
C GLY A 195 -29.94 5.86 -16.48
N ASP A 196 -29.27 6.64 -17.30
CA ASP A 196 -29.90 7.50 -18.28
C ASP A 196 -30.45 6.72 -19.47
N ASP A 197 -29.74 5.71 -19.98
CA ASP A 197 -30.22 4.77 -20.99
C ASP A 197 -31.50 4.06 -20.54
N HIS A 198 -31.56 3.61 -19.28
CA HIS A 198 -32.77 3.01 -18.72
C HIS A 198 -33.94 4.00 -18.66
N LYS A 199 -33.71 5.24 -18.22
CA LYS A 199 -34.75 6.28 -18.18
C LYS A 199 -35.25 6.59 -19.58
N GLU A 200 -34.35 6.73 -20.55
CA GLU A 200 -34.72 7.00 -21.94
C GLU A 200 -35.55 5.86 -22.53
N PHE A 201 -35.13 4.61 -22.30
CA PHE A 201 -35.83 3.43 -22.79
C PHE A 201 -37.27 3.33 -22.27
N PHE A 202 -37.50 3.59 -20.97
CA PHE A 202 -38.83 3.44 -20.36
C PHE A 202 -39.71 4.67 -20.43
N ALA A 203 -39.16 5.86 -20.47
CA ALA A 203 -39.91 7.13 -20.35
C ALA A 203 -39.63 8.16 -21.46
N GLY A 204 -38.80 7.78 -22.44
CA GLY A 204 -38.43 8.62 -23.57
C GLY A 204 -37.44 9.75 -23.22
N GLU A 205 -36.92 10.41 -24.26
CA GLU A 205 -35.89 11.46 -24.16
C GLU A 205 -36.33 12.62 -23.23
N ALA A 206 -37.62 12.83 -23.05
CA ALA A 206 -38.15 13.87 -22.15
C ALA A 206 -37.83 13.63 -20.66
N ALA A 207 -37.57 12.38 -20.28
CA ALA A 207 -37.18 11.98 -18.91
C ALA A 207 -35.75 12.41 -18.56
N LEU A 208 -34.91 12.72 -19.54
CA LEU A 208 -33.52 13.10 -19.38
C LEU A 208 -33.29 14.61 -19.15
N LYS A 209 -34.37 15.41 -19.11
CA LYS A 209 -34.28 16.89 -19.06
C LYS A 209 -33.50 17.46 -17.89
N ALA A 210 -33.38 16.74 -16.78
CA ALA A 210 -32.68 17.21 -15.59
C ALA A 210 -31.23 16.74 -15.46
N GLY A 211 -30.81 15.67 -16.19
CA GLY A 211 -29.49 15.07 -16.05
C GLY A 211 -28.90 14.50 -17.33
N GLY A 212 -29.56 14.68 -18.47
CA GLY A 212 -29.13 14.08 -19.73
C GLY A 212 -27.80 14.63 -20.25
N ALA A 213 -27.14 13.86 -21.10
CA ALA A 213 -25.84 14.14 -21.73
C ALA A 213 -25.77 15.55 -22.39
N LYS A 214 -26.89 16.13 -22.78
CA LYS A 214 -26.94 17.48 -23.35
C LYS A 214 -26.77 18.60 -22.32
N ASN A 215 -27.02 18.35 -21.03
CA ASN A 215 -26.85 19.36 -19.97
C ASN A 215 -25.40 19.43 -19.50
N THR A 216 -24.56 18.51 -19.92
CA THR A 216 -23.15 18.38 -19.53
C THR A 216 -22.22 18.41 -20.74
N SER A 217 -22.62 19.13 -21.80
CA SER A 217 -21.92 19.15 -23.11
C SER A 217 -20.46 19.62 -23.07
N ASN A 218 -20.01 20.23 -21.97
CA ASN A 218 -18.62 20.66 -21.77
C ASN A 218 -17.92 19.89 -20.64
N GLN A 219 -18.47 18.76 -20.23
CA GLN A 219 -17.82 17.92 -19.23
C GLN A 219 -16.82 16.94 -19.88
N PHE A 220 -15.99 16.31 -19.06
CA PHE A 220 -15.01 15.34 -19.50
C PHE A 220 -15.67 14.06 -20.02
N HIS A 221 -15.87 13.97 -21.29
CA HIS A 221 -16.40 12.79 -22.00
C HIS A 221 -15.29 11.98 -22.63
#